data_cca46714a0b8699234ed1c8ef9f2bce6
#
_entry.id   cca46714a0b8699234ed1c8ef9f2bce6
#
_cell.length_a   1.000
_cell.length_b   1.000
_cell.length_c   1.000
_cell.angle_alpha   90.00
_cell.angle_beta   90.00
_cell.angle_gamma   90.00
#
_symmetry.space_group_name_H-M   'P 1'
#
loop_
_entity.id
_entity.type
_entity.pdbx_description
1 polymer ?
#
loop_
_entity_poly.entity_id
_entity_poly.type
_entity_poly.pdbx_seq_one_letter_code
_entity_poly.pdbx_strand_id
1 'polypeptide(L)'
;MNKRVLKFLCLGLILPVMTAGMVSCKSAGSKSGADGEIHLAIVDDIVSMDAHKTSNDYIVPMNVFDSLFSIKKNPDGTTEIVNSLADSYTVSDDGLVYKFTLKDGIVFSDGTPLKADDVKFTFERILTLPDSAQTDFVIAIDGAEELLNGQATELRGITVEDDLHFTITLAEPFSGFIAQLATPSTVIYSRKIVTEAGNDFGTVPEKTIGTGPYIVTAWNRGSSLSFEYNTRYWGEEPSVKKVEIKVMDASSMNMAFQKGDLDILDCLFLDSAIVDSTYKNGAYKDSLVSVDRLGTNYFLLNENIEPLTDVKVRKAIQLSIDRDSILQSVYGGDGKLEDGIYPSGCLGYSQANQGWLKRDTQEAKKLLKEAGYENGFDMEISVDAGAADAINNSIQIIAENLKEVGINANIKSYDHASWLDLRNSGKMPSFVALWILDFNDPDNIIYTFFGSVDNTVSRSDNYGDTATIARVADARKIVNTDERMAEYAALEKKLVQDDAVWVPLYSLKHTYVKGSRVKNFTPHWAGWSDIYFSGVELF
;
A
#
# COMPACT_ATOMS: atom_id res chain seq x y z
N MET A 1 40.25 -56.79 -20.52
CA MET A 1 39.97 -58.13 -21.07
C MET A 1 38.51 -58.24 -21.42
N ASN A 2 38.28 -58.62 -22.71
CA ASN A 2 37.07 -59.11 -23.39
C ASN A 2 35.80 -58.25 -23.35
N LYS A 3 35.48 -57.53 -24.38
CA LYS A 3 34.94 -57.81 -25.74
C LYS A 3 33.95 -58.97 -25.79
N ARG A 4 32.68 -58.66 -26.09
CA ARG A 4 31.92 -59.38 -27.16
C ARG A 4 30.77 -58.56 -27.71
N VAL A 5 30.88 -58.32 -28.97
CA VAL A 5 29.99 -57.80 -30.01
C VAL A 5 29.01 -58.94 -30.38
N LEU A 6 27.74 -58.61 -30.65
CA LEU A 6 26.96 -59.40 -31.60
C LEU A 6 26.01 -58.50 -32.41
N LYS A 7 26.09 -58.66 -33.69
CA LYS A 7 25.40 -57.99 -34.82
C LYS A 7 24.19 -58.79 -35.31
N PHE A 8 23.32 -58.07 -36.06
CA PHE A 8 22.35 -58.49 -37.11
C PHE A 8 20.96 -58.94 -36.58
N LEU A 9 19.86 -58.39 -37.12
CA LEU A 9 19.35 -58.59 -38.50
C LEU A 9 18.33 -57.53 -38.90
N CYS A 10 18.47 -56.98 -40.12
CA CYS A 10 17.44 -56.21 -40.80
C CYS A 10 16.39 -57.16 -41.37
N LEU A 11 15.12 -56.82 -41.32
CA LEU A 11 14.13 -57.25 -42.27
C LEU A 11 13.14 -56.13 -42.56
N GLY A 12 13.10 -55.65 -43.78
CA GLY A 12 12.16 -54.66 -44.26
C GLY A 12 10.81 -55.31 -44.66
N LEU A 13 9.76 -54.52 -44.52
CA LEU A 13 8.48 -54.72 -45.17
C LEU A 13 7.77 -53.40 -45.44
N ILE A 14 7.72 -53.03 -46.67
CA ILE A 14 6.76 -52.38 -47.55
C ILE A 14 5.58 -51.61 -46.90
N LEU A 15 5.48 -50.31 -47.30
CA LEU A 15 4.34 -49.40 -47.17
C LEU A 15 3.04 -49.95 -47.77
N PRO A 16 1.89 -49.46 -47.25
CA PRO A 16 1.01 -48.73 -48.16
C PRO A 16 0.73 -47.31 -47.69
N VAL A 17 0.79 -46.40 -48.63
CA VAL A 17 0.29 -45.02 -48.56
C VAL A 17 -1.22 -45.07 -48.37
N MET A 18 -1.70 -44.53 -47.23
CA MET A 18 -3.09 -44.09 -47.11
C MET A 18 -3.09 -42.59 -46.85
N THR A 19 -3.57 -41.87 -47.84
CA THR A 19 -4.01 -40.49 -47.77
C THR A 19 -5.14 -40.41 -46.75
N ALA A 20 -4.86 -39.84 -45.61
CA ALA A 20 -5.88 -39.43 -44.65
C ALA A 20 -5.75 -37.91 -44.44
N GLY A 21 -6.87 -37.25 -44.58
CA GLY A 21 -7.06 -35.82 -44.69
C GLY A 21 -6.40 -34.99 -43.57
N MET A 22 -6.08 -33.77 -43.92
CA MET A 22 -5.76 -32.71 -43.00
C MET A 22 -6.95 -32.52 -42.03
N VAL A 23 -6.86 -33.12 -40.86
CA VAL A 23 -7.63 -32.65 -39.74
C VAL A 23 -6.86 -31.45 -39.19
N SER A 24 -7.36 -30.27 -39.54
CA SER A 24 -7.00 -29.03 -38.87
C SER A 24 -7.15 -29.26 -37.36
N CYS A 25 -6.04 -29.35 -36.64
CA CYS A 25 -6.05 -29.16 -35.22
C CYS A 25 -6.53 -27.71 -34.97
N LYS A 26 -7.83 -27.56 -34.80
CA LYS A 26 -8.33 -26.42 -34.05
C LYS A 26 -7.54 -26.42 -32.72
N SER A 27 -6.80 -25.34 -32.49
CA SER A 27 -6.26 -25.01 -31.20
C SER A 27 -7.33 -25.35 -30.16
N ALA A 28 -6.95 -26.16 -29.17
CA ALA A 28 -7.80 -26.40 -28.00
C ALA A 28 -8.18 -25.02 -27.45
N GLY A 29 -9.45 -24.68 -27.60
CA GLY A 29 -9.99 -23.48 -27.07
C GLY A 29 -9.70 -23.47 -25.57
N SER A 30 -9.28 -22.34 -25.07
CA SER A 30 -9.26 -22.05 -23.65
C SER A 30 -10.50 -22.69 -23.01
N LYS A 31 -10.31 -23.46 -21.94
CA LYS A 31 -11.44 -23.83 -21.08
C LYS A 31 -12.05 -22.50 -20.66
N SER A 32 -13.27 -22.22 -21.12
CA SER A 32 -14.08 -21.18 -20.55
C SER A 32 -14.21 -21.54 -19.07
N GLY A 33 -13.61 -20.72 -18.19
CA GLY A 33 -13.89 -20.80 -16.77
C GLY A 33 -15.40 -20.77 -16.57
N ALA A 34 -15.90 -21.37 -15.53
CA ALA A 34 -17.31 -21.29 -15.19
C ALA A 34 -17.74 -19.82 -15.21
N ASP A 35 -18.95 -19.52 -15.68
CA ASP A 35 -19.47 -18.16 -15.72
C ASP A 35 -19.31 -17.49 -14.36
N GLY A 36 -18.60 -16.34 -14.31
CA GLY A 36 -18.36 -15.58 -13.09
C GLY A 36 -17.19 -16.02 -12.21
N GLU A 37 -16.26 -16.88 -12.67
CA GLU A 37 -15.05 -17.25 -11.93
C GLU A 37 -13.81 -16.53 -12.47
N ILE A 38 -12.95 -16.00 -11.56
CA ILE A 38 -11.63 -15.44 -11.89
C ILE A 38 -10.50 -16.15 -11.16
N HIS A 39 -9.33 -16.18 -11.81
CA HIS A 39 -8.10 -16.75 -11.27
C HIS A 39 -7.05 -15.67 -11.14
N LEU A 40 -6.54 -15.50 -9.93
CA LEU A 40 -5.52 -14.54 -9.55
C LEU A 40 -4.31 -15.26 -8.98
N ALA A 41 -3.23 -14.51 -8.74
CA ALA A 41 -2.08 -15.01 -7.99
C ALA A 41 -1.48 -13.91 -7.11
N ILE A 42 -0.85 -14.35 -6.01
CA ILE A 42 -0.04 -13.53 -5.09
C ILE A 42 1.32 -14.20 -4.93
N VAL A 43 2.36 -13.41 -4.62
CA VAL A 43 3.73 -13.93 -4.45
C VAL A 43 3.89 -14.62 -3.11
N ASP A 44 3.40 -14.00 -2.05
CA ASP A 44 3.46 -14.51 -0.68
C ASP A 44 2.06 -14.84 -0.17
N ASP A 45 1.94 -15.89 0.63
CA ASP A 45 0.69 -16.22 1.30
C ASP A 45 0.35 -15.16 2.37
N ILE A 46 -0.93 -14.93 2.60
CA ILE A 46 -1.37 -14.03 3.66
C ILE A 46 -0.97 -14.58 5.05
N VAL A 47 -0.68 -13.68 5.97
CA VAL A 47 -0.38 -14.04 7.37
C VAL A 47 -1.65 -14.32 8.15
N SER A 48 -2.69 -13.49 7.93
CA SER A 48 -3.97 -13.56 8.63
C SER A 48 -5.09 -13.01 7.75
N MET A 49 -6.31 -13.51 7.96
CA MET A 49 -7.54 -12.93 7.43
C MET A 49 -8.11 -11.84 8.36
N ASP A 50 -7.50 -11.61 9.53
CA ASP A 50 -7.87 -10.59 10.52
C ASP A 50 -7.13 -9.29 10.23
N ALA A 51 -7.84 -8.24 9.80
CA ALA A 51 -7.27 -6.94 9.51
C ALA A 51 -6.50 -6.32 10.68
N HIS A 52 -6.87 -6.63 11.92
CA HIS A 52 -6.19 -6.07 13.08
C HIS A 52 -4.79 -6.67 13.31
N LYS A 53 -4.45 -7.78 12.65
CA LYS A 53 -3.15 -8.49 12.78
C LYS A 53 -2.24 -8.34 11.56
N THR A 54 -2.59 -7.50 10.62
CA THR A 54 -1.80 -7.26 9.42
C THR A 54 -1.70 -5.78 9.14
N SER A 55 -0.61 -5.38 8.49
CA SER A 55 -0.43 -4.03 7.93
C SER A 55 -0.31 -4.04 6.40
N ASN A 56 -0.32 -5.22 5.77
CA ASN A 56 -0.06 -5.38 4.34
C ASN A 56 -1.04 -6.33 3.63
N ASP A 57 -1.66 -7.27 4.36
CA ASP A 57 -2.48 -8.34 3.75
C ASP A 57 -3.96 -7.96 3.80
N TYR A 58 -4.39 -7.09 2.90
CA TYR A 58 -5.77 -6.60 2.90
C TYR A 58 -6.71 -7.32 1.92
N ILE A 59 -6.23 -8.33 1.19
CA ILE A 59 -7.05 -9.01 0.17
C ILE A 59 -8.31 -9.67 0.76
N VAL A 60 -8.22 -10.25 1.95
CA VAL A 60 -9.39 -10.78 2.66
C VAL A 60 -10.19 -9.65 3.31
N PRO A 61 -9.61 -8.75 4.13
CA PRO A 61 -10.34 -7.64 4.73
C PRO A 61 -11.15 -6.83 3.73
N MET A 62 -10.59 -6.47 2.58
CA MET A 62 -11.25 -5.64 1.56
C MET A 62 -12.43 -6.31 0.86
N ASN A 63 -12.48 -7.63 0.82
CA ASN A 63 -13.47 -8.38 0.05
C ASN A 63 -14.50 -9.12 0.91
N VAL A 64 -14.19 -9.36 2.20
CA VAL A 64 -15.03 -10.14 3.12
C VAL A 64 -15.75 -9.25 4.14
N PHE A 65 -15.19 -8.08 4.41
CA PHE A 65 -15.73 -7.16 5.40
C PHE A 65 -16.04 -5.80 4.77
N ASP A 66 -16.80 -4.96 5.48
CA ASP A 66 -17.00 -3.56 5.16
C ASP A 66 -16.59 -2.68 6.32
N SER A 67 -16.16 -1.46 6.02
CA SER A 67 -15.95 -0.35 6.97
C SER A 67 -17.18 0.54 7.04
N LEU A 68 -17.21 1.53 7.94
CA LEU A 68 -18.29 2.51 8.02
C LEU A 68 -18.44 3.33 6.73
N PHE A 69 -17.31 3.60 6.08
CA PHE A 69 -17.21 4.32 4.81
C PHE A 69 -16.40 3.49 3.82
N SER A 70 -16.44 3.88 2.56
CA SER A 70 -15.59 3.33 1.52
C SER A 70 -15.07 4.44 0.61
N ILE A 71 -14.05 4.13 -0.17
CA ILE A 71 -13.44 5.08 -1.09
C ILE A 71 -13.91 4.72 -2.50
N LYS A 72 -14.56 5.66 -3.16
CA LYS A 72 -14.99 5.54 -4.54
C LYS A 72 -14.05 6.33 -5.45
N LYS A 73 -13.62 5.71 -6.54
CA LYS A 73 -12.86 6.37 -7.60
C LYS A 73 -13.82 6.92 -8.64
N ASN A 74 -13.68 8.20 -8.95
CA ASN A 74 -14.44 8.89 -9.97
C ASN A 74 -13.82 8.67 -11.37
N PRO A 75 -14.58 8.87 -12.47
CA PRO A 75 -14.06 8.73 -13.84
C PRO A 75 -12.89 9.65 -14.20
N ASP A 76 -12.74 10.79 -13.52
CA ASP A 76 -11.63 11.74 -13.69
C ASP A 76 -10.36 11.32 -12.92
N GLY A 77 -10.42 10.22 -12.18
CA GLY A 77 -9.32 9.70 -11.36
C GLY A 77 -9.27 10.23 -9.94
N THR A 78 -10.12 11.20 -9.58
CA THR A 78 -10.27 11.65 -8.19
C THR A 78 -10.94 10.59 -7.33
N THR A 79 -10.81 10.73 -6.01
CA THR A 79 -11.46 9.83 -5.05
C THR A 79 -12.40 10.62 -4.15
N GLU A 80 -13.50 9.99 -3.75
CA GLU A 80 -14.43 10.50 -2.74
C GLU A 80 -14.71 9.45 -1.68
N ILE A 81 -14.94 9.90 -0.45
CA ILE A 81 -15.38 9.02 0.63
C ILE A 81 -16.91 8.96 0.56
N VAL A 82 -17.44 7.73 0.50
CA VAL A 82 -18.87 7.48 0.43
C VAL A 82 -19.32 6.59 1.59
N ASN A 83 -20.61 6.70 1.96
CA ASN A 83 -21.19 5.87 2.99
C ASN A 83 -21.17 4.39 2.58
N SER A 84 -20.68 3.51 3.47
CA SER A 84 -20.71 2.06 3.35
C SER A 84 -21.70 1.48 4.38
N LEU A 85 -21.24 0.98 5.54
CA LEU A 85 -22.13 0.53 6.60
C LEU A 85 -22.87 1.69 7.29
N ALA A 86 -22.29 2.89 7.34
CA ALA A 86 -22.99 4.07 7.78
C ALA A 86 -24.02 4.52 6.73
N ASP A 87 -25.23 4.86 7.17
CA ASP A 87 -26.25 5.52 6.36
C ASP A 87 -26.00 7.04 6.33
N SER A 88 -25.73 7.61 7.51
CA SER A 88 -25.49 9.05 7.66
C SER A 88 -24.63 9.33 8.88
N TYR A 89 -24.05 10.53 8.92
CA TYR A 89 -23.41 11.07 10.11
C TYR A 89 -23.53 12.60 10.19
N THR A 90 -23.32 13.14 11.39
CA THR A 90 -23.18 14.59 11.63
C THR A 90 -21.95 14.84 12.49
N VAL A 91 -21.36 16.02 12.36
CA VAL A 91 -20.19 16.45 13.13
C VAL A 91 -20.54 17.73 13.86
N SER A 92 -20.13 17.87 15.11
CA SER A 92 -20.24 19.13 15.87
C SER A 92 -19.33 20.21 15.29
N ASP A 93 -19.67 21.49 15.52
CA ASP A 93 -18.93 22.65 14.99
C ASP A 93 -17.45 22.67 15.43
N ASP A 94 -17.15 22.09 16.58
CA ASP A 94 -15.78 21.97 17.13
C ASP A 94 -15.02 20.76 16.57
N GLY A 95 -15.65 19.92 15.73
CA GLY A 95 -15.03 18.75 15.12
C GLY A 95 -14.79 17.58 16.09
N LEU A 96 -15.38 17.59 17.28
CA LEU A 96 -15.12 16.59 18.31
C LEU A 96 -16.15 15.46 18.34
N VAL A 97 -17.43 15.75 18.09
CA VAL A 97 -18.52 14.78 18.27
C VAL A 97 -19.11 14.38 16.93
N TYR A 98 -19.03 13.08 16.64
CA TYR A 98 -19.57 12.46 15.44
C TYR A 98 -20.74 11.57 15.81
N LYS A 99 -21.95 11.85 15.31
CA LYS A 99 -23.14 11.02 15.50
C LYS A 99 -23.42 10.24 14.24
N PHE A 100 -23.52 8.93 14.34
CA PHE A 100 -23.69 8.01 13.23
C PHE A 100 -25.03 7.29 13.29
N THR A 101 -25.56 7.01 12.09
CA THR A 101 -26.65 6.05 11.89
C THR A 101 -26.15 4.95 10.98
N LEU A 102 -26.27 3.68 11.37
CA LEU A 102 -26.00 2.53 10.49
C LEU A 102 -27.16 2.31 9.52
N LYS A 103 -26.88 1.73 8.36
CA LYS A 103 -27.90 1.23 7.46
C LYS A 103 -28.68 0.10 8.13
N ASP A 104 -30.01 0.15 8.07
CA ASP A 104 -30.87 -0.89 8.61
C ASP A 104 -30.86 -2.15 7.75
N GLY A 105 -31.04 -3.30 8.39
CA GLY A 105 -31.20 -4.60 7.74
C GLY A 105 -29.90 -5.25 7.25
N ILE A 106 -28.72 -4.67 7.48
CA ILE A 106 -27.43 -5.32 7.14
C ILE A 106 -27.22 -6.53 8.05
N VAL A 107 -26.80 -7.64 7.46
CA VAL A 107 -26.42 -8.86 8.17
C VAL A 107 -25.04 -9.35 7.76
N PHE A 108 -24.36 -10.01 8.68
CA PHE A 108 -23.16 -10.79 8.37
C PHE A 108 -23.50 -12.00 7.49
N SER A 109 -22.52 -12.62 6.88
CA SER A 109 -22.75 -13.73 5.93
C SER A 109 -23.37 -14.98 6.56
N ASP A 110 -23.34 -15.12 7.88
CA ASP A 110 -24.07 -16.16 8.63
C ASP A 110 -25.53 -15.78 8.95
N GLY A 111 -25.93 -14.53 8.68
CA GLY A 111 -27.26 -13.99 9.00
C GLY A 111 -27.34 -13.26 10.35
N THR A 112 -26.26 -13.15 11.10
CA THR A 112 -26.22 -12.32 12.32
C THR A 112 -26.42 -10.85 11.94
N PRO A 113 -27.34 -10.08 12.58
CA PRO A 113 -27.53 -8.67 12.27
C PRO A 113 -26.34 -7.83 12.72
N LEU A 114 -25.96 -6.83 11.90
CA LEU A 114 -25.00 -5.80 12.26
C LEU A 114 -25.67 -4.81 13.23
N LYS A 115 -24.94 -4.41 14.27
CA LYS A 115 -25.40 -3.46 15.29
C LYS A 115 -24.31 -2.44 15.65
N ALA A 116 -24.72 -1.30 16.20
CA ALA A 116 -23.82 -0.26 16.70
C ALA A 116 -22.84 -0.77 17.78
N ASP A 117 -23.24 -1.78 18.57
CA ASP A 117 -22.34 -2.44 19.53
C ASP A 117 -21.15 -3.17 18.85
N ASP A 118 -21.32 -3.65 17.61
CA ASP A 118 -20.23 -4.26 16.84
C ASP A 118 -19.17 -3.22 16.46
N VAL A 119 -19.58 -1.97 16.21
CA VAL A 119 -18.64 -0.84 15.97
C VAL A 119 -17.81 -0.56 17.21
N LYS A 120 -18.46 -0.39 18.37
CA LYS A 120 -17.76 -0.18 19.65
C LYS A 120 -16.79 -1.34 19.93
N PHE A 121 -17.27 -2.56 19.80
CA PHE A 121 -16.45 -3.75 19.99
C PHE A 121 -15.22 -3.78 19.08
N THR A 122 -15.41 -3.45 17.80
CA THR A 122 -14.31 -3.45 16.82
C THR A 122 -13.20 -2.51 17.24
N PHE A 123 -13.54 -1.28 17.63
CA PHE A 123 -12.53 -0.28 17.98
C PHE A 123 -11.90 -0.55 19.35
N GLU A 124 -12.66 -1.07 20.31
CA GLU A 124 -12.10 -1.60 21.57
C GLU A 124 -11.11 -2.74 21.31
N ARG A 125 -11.47 -3.65 20.38
CA ARG A 125 -10.60 -4.78 20.02
C ARG A 125 -9.29 -4.32 19.36
N ILE A 126 -9.32 -3.32 18.48
CA ILE A 126 -8.09 -2.74 17.89
C ILE A 126 -7.13 -2.30 18.98
N LEU A 127 -7.63 -1.67 20.07
CA LEU A 127 -6.80 -1.13 21.15
C LEU A 127 -6.38 -2.20 22.18
N THR A 128 -7.14 -3.29 22.32
CA THR A 128 -6.92 -4.30 23.37
C THR A 128 -6.33 -5.60 22.86
N LEU A 129 -6.33 -5.82 21.55
CA LEU A 129 -5.73 -7.01 20.95
C LEU A 129 -4.20 -6.94 21.09
N PRO A 130 -3.54 -7.93 21.73
CA PRO A 130 -2.08 -8.01 21.73
C PRO A 130 -1.55 -8.01 20.30
N ASP A 131 -0.52 -7.24 20.04
CA ASP A 131 0.12 -7.12 18.71
C ASP A 131 -0.83 -6.60 17.60
N SER A 132 -1.81 -5.76 17.96
CA SER A 132 -2.63 -5.07 16.96
C SER A 132 -1.78 -4.14 16.11
N ALA A 133 -1.90 -4.27 14.80
CA ALA A 133 -1.20 -3.43 13.83
C ALA A 133 -1.95 -2.13 13.49
N GLN A 134 -3.15 -1.89 14.08
CA GLN A 134 -4.09 -0.86 13.63
C GLN A 134 -4.42 0.21 14.68
N THR A 135 -3.71 0.27 15.78
CA THR A 135 -4.01 1.18 16.90
C THR A 135 -4.07 2.64 16.48
N ASP A 136 -3.23 3.06 15.55
CA ASP A 136 -3.14 4.44 15.05
C ASP A 136 -4.42 4.94 14.36
N PHE A 137 -5.25 4.01 13.84
CA PHE A 137 -6.50 4.35 13.14
C PHE A 137 -7.65 4.71 14.10
N VAL A 138 -7.52 4.43 15.38
CA VAL A 138 -8.58 4.70 16.38
C VAL A 138 -8.06 5.46 17.61
N ILE A 139 -6.77 5.77 17.66
CA ILE A 139 -6.13 6.43 18.81
C ILE A 139 -6.68 7.84 19.06
N ALA A 140 -7.25 8.51 18.05
CA ALA A 140 -7.85 9.82 18.17
C ALA A 140 -9.16 9.84 19.00
N ILE A 141 -9.76 8.67 19.26
CA ILE A 141 -11.02 8.55 20.01
C ILE A 141 -10.75 8.81 21.51
N ASP A 142 -11.61 9.57 22.17
CA ASP A 142 -11.46 9.90 23.59
C ASP A 142 -11.41 8.62 24.45
N GLY A 143 -10.38 8.52 25.28
CA GLY A 143 -10.10 7.35 26.11
C GLY A 143 -9.35 6.21 25.42
N ALA A 144 -8.95 6.38 24.14
CA ALA A 144 -8.23 5.33 23.40
C ALA A 144 -6.84 5.05 23.98
N GLU A 145 -6.08 6.09 24.35
CA GLU A 145 -4.76 5.93 24.96
C GLU A 145 -4.83 5.21 26.31
N GLU A 146 -5.81 5.55 27.15
CA GLU A 146 -6.00 4.91 28.45
C GLU A 146 -6.37 3.43 28.28
N LEU A 147 -7.22 3.11 27.31
CA LEU A 147 -7.59 1.72 27.01
C LEU A 147 -6.39 0.92 26.46
N LEU A 148 -5.65 1.50 25.51
CA LEU A 148 -4.43 0.90 24.93
C LEU A 148 -3.38 0.58 25.99
N ASN A 149 -3.20 1.49 26.96
CA ASN A 149 -2.25 1.34 28.06
C ASN A 149 -2.78 0.50 29.24
N GLY A 150 -3.97 -0.10 29.13
CA GLY A 150 -4.59 -0.93 30.17
C GLY A 150 -5.04 -0.13 31.40
N GLN A 151 -5.21 1.18 31.29
CA GLN A 151 -5.68 2.08 32.36
C GLN A 151 -7.21 2.22 32.39
N ALA A 152 -7.88 1.76 31.33
CA ALA A 152 -9.33 1.67 31.21
C ALA A 152 -9.75 0.26 30.76
N THR A 153 -11.03 -0.07 30.94
CA THR A 153 -11.62 -1.36 30.52
C THR A 153 -12.59 -1.23 29.35
N GLU A 154 -12.92 0.01 28.96
CA GLU A 154 -13.79 0.33 27.84
C GLU A 154 -13.39 1.64 27.17
N LEU A 155 -13.78 1.82 25.91
CA LEU A 155 -13.54 3.03 25.14
C LEU A 155 -14.65 4.05 25.42
N ARG A 156 -14.39 5.01 26.33
CA ARG A 156 -15.40 5.98 26.79
C ARG A 156 -15.88 6.93 25.69
N GLY A 157 -15.06 7.15 24.66
CA GLY A 157 -15.41 8.00 23.53
C GLY A 157 -16.48 7.41 22.62
N ILE A 158 -16.92 6.15 22.80
CA ILE A 158 -17.99 5.56 22.02
C ILE A 158 -19.21 5.27 22.89
N THR A 159 -20.32 5.94 22.57
CA THR A 159 -21.62 5.70 23.21
C THR A 159 -22.55 5.06 22.20
N VAL A 160 -23.13 3.91 22.55
CA VAL A 160 -24.16 3.23 21.77
C VAL A 160 -25.53 3.63 22.32
N GLU A 161 -26.38 4.26 21.49
CA GLU A 161 -27.72 4.70 21.87
C GLU A 161 -28.76 3.60 21.67
N ASP A 162 -28.67 2.89 20.53
CA ASP A 162 -29.50 1.73 20.19
C ASP A 162 -28.80 0.86 19.14
N ASP A 163 -29.50 -0.09 18.52
CA ASP A 163 -28.92 -1.03 17.56
C ASP A 163 -28.34 -0.36 16.30
N LEU A 164 -28.78 0.84 15.94
CA LEU A 164 -28.37 1.55 14.72
C LEU A 164 -27.65 2.89 15.00
N HIS A 165 -27.80 3.46 16.18
CA HIS A 165 -27.29 4.79 16.50
C HIS A 165 -26.17 4.73 17.52
N PHE A 166 -25.09 5.46 17.23
CA PHE A 166 -23.95 5.62 18.14
C PHE A 166 -23.26 6.96 17.93
N THR A 167 -22.55 7.38 18.96
CA THR A 167 -21.74 8.60 18.94
C THR A 167 -20.28 8.25 19.18
N ILE A 168 -19.38 8.85 18.41
CA ILE A 168 -17.93 8.84 18.66
C ILE A 168 -17.49 10.24 19.03
N THR A 169 -16.79 10.37 20.16
CA THR A 169 -16.16 11.60 20.62
C THR A 169 -14.65 11.45 20.48
N LEU A 170 -13.99 12.41 19.84
CA LEU A 170 -12.54 12.47 19.73
C LEU A 170 -11.93 13.21 20.93
N ALA A 171 -10.70 12.84 21.28
CA ALA A 171 -9.93 13.55 22.32
C ALA A 171 -9.55 14.98 21.88
N GLU A 172 -9.24 15.15 20.60
CA GLU A 172 -8.96 16.41 19.92
C GLU A 172 -9.57 16.40 18.52
N PRO A 173 -9.87 17.56 17.91
CA PRO A 173 -10.37 17.59 16.53
C PRO A 173 -9.38 16.92 15.56
N PHE A 174 -9.92 16.07 14.70
CA PHE A 174 -9.12 15.41 13.65
C PHE A 174 -9.90 15.33 12.35
N SER A 175 -9.59 16.20 11.41
CA SER A 175 -10.31 16.31 10.13
C SER A 175 -10.12 15.11 9.20
N GLY A 176 -9.07 14.29 9.40
CA GLY A 176 -8.84 13.04 8.68
C GLY A 176 -9.63 11.84 9.20
N PHE A 177 -10.41 11.98 10.29
CA PHE A 177 -11.04 10.86 10.96
C PHE A 177 -11.98 10.03 10.08
N ILE A 178 -12.84 10.67 9.29
CA ILE A 178 -13.74 9.96 8.38
C ILE A 178 -12.96 9.19 7.29
N ALA A 179 -11.81 9.73 6.85
CA ALA A 179 -10.97 9.04 5.88
C ALA A 179 -10.32 7.77 6.49
N GLN A 180 -9.94 7.79 7.76
CA GLN A 180 -9.48 6.59 8.47
C GLN A 180 -10.58 5.51 8.54
N LEU A 181 -11.83 5.91 8.79
CA LEU A 181 -12.98 4.99 8.85
C LEU A 181 -13.40 4.40 7.49
N ALA A 182 -12.73 4.77 6.41
CA ALA A 182 -12.92 4.22 5.06
C ALA A 182 -11.83 3.19 4.67
N THR A 183 -10.92 2.89 5.59
CA THR A 183 -9.80 1.97 5.33
C THR A 183 -10.14 0.53 5.72
N PRO A 184 -9.48 -0.48 5.14
CA PRO A 184 -9.65 -1.88 5.56
C PRO A 184 -9.12 -2.15 6.98
N SER A 185 -8.35 -1.23 7.55
CA SER A 185 -7.88 -1.27 8.94
C SER A 185 -9.01 -1.14 9.96
N THR A 186 -10.14 -0.54 9.55
CA THR A 186 -11.30 -0.25 10.41
C THR A 186 -12.56 -1.00 9.98
N VAL A 187 -12.43 -2.13 9.28
CA VAL A 187 -13.56 -3.00 8.94
C VAL A 187 -14.28 -3.48 10.20
N ILE A 188 -15.61 -3.55 10.13
CA ILE A 188 -16.42 -3.85 11.31
C ILE A 188 -16.58 -5.36 11.52
N TYR A 189 -16.32 -5.79 12.73
CA TYR A 189 -16.44 -7.17 13.19
C TYR A 189 -17.61 -7.37 14.12
N SER A 190 -18.30 -8.50 14.01
CA SER A 190 -19.32 -8.86 14.98
C SER A 190 -18.71 -9.29 16.31
N ARG A 191 -19.11 -8.63 17.40
CA ARG A 191 -18.74 -9.03 18.78
C ARG A 191 -19.05 -10.52 19.03
N LYS A 192 -20.24 -10.95 18.63
CA LYS A 192 -20.69 -12.35 18.81
C LYS A 192 -19.76 -13.32 18.08
N ILE A 193 -19.55 -13.10 16.77
CA ILE A 193 -18.78 -14.00 15.90
C ILE A 193 -17.33 -14.11 16.38
N VAL A 194 -16.68 -12.96 16.63
CA VAL A 194 -15.28 -12.95 17.08
C VAL A 194 -15.13 -13.62 18.45
N THR A 195 -16.06 -13.36 19.38
CA THR A 195 -16.03 -13.98 20.71
C THR A 195 -16.22 -15.48 20.64
N GLU A 196 -17.15 -15.98 19.82
CA GLU A 196 -17.42 -17.41 19.63
C GLU A 196 -16.28 -18.12 18.88
N ALA A 197 -15.64 -17.43 17.91
CA ALA A 197 -14.51 -17.97 17.16
C ALA A 197 -13.22 -18.01 17.98
N GLY A 198 -13.01 -17.05 18.88
CA GLY A 198 -11.80 -16.95 19.69
C GLY A 198 -10.54 -16.89 18.81
N ASN A 199 -9.56 -17.76 19.05
CA ASN A 199 -8.31 -17.81 18.31
C ASN A 199 -8.45 -18.30 16.86
N ASP A 200 -9.59 -18.87 16.49
CA ASP A 200 -9.85 -19.34 15.13
C ASP A 200 -10.25 -18.19 14.19
N PHE A 201 -10.68 -17.03 14.74
CA PHE A 201 -10.98 -15.85 13.94
C PHE A 201 -9.75 -15.36 13.17
N GLY A 202 -9.92 -15.13 11.88
CA GLY A 202 -8.82 -14.72 11.00
C GLY A 202 -7.83 -15.83 10.61
N THR A 203 -8.05 -17.09 11.09
CA THR A 203 -7.21 -18.25 10.75
C THR A 203 -7.99 -19.41 10.15
N VAL A 204 -9.27 -19.52 10.49
CA VAL A 204 -10.19 -20.56 9.98
C VAL A 204 -11.25 -19.86 9.10
N PRO A 205 -11.38 -20.22 7.82
CA PRO A 205 -12.31 -19.58 6.88
C PRO A 205 -13.75 -19.53 7.40
N GLU A 206 -14.28 -20.63 7.90
CA GLU A 206 -15.68 -20.74 8.37
C GLU A 206 -15.95 -19.93 9.64
N LYS A 207 -14.90 -19.43 10.30
CA LYS A 207 -14.96 -18.56 11.47
C LYS A 207 -14.69 -17.09 11.14
N THR A 208 -14.27 -16.80 9.91
CA THR A 208 -13.94 -15.44 9.42
C THR A 208 -15.12 -14.91 8.62
N ILE A 209 -16.11 -14.38 9.34
CA ILE A 209 -17.44 -14.01 8.83
C ILE A 209 -17.58 -12.49 8.84
N GLY A 210 -17.88 -11.90 7.68
CA GLY A 210 -18.03 -10.46 7.48
C GLY A 210 -19.35 -10.08 6.82
N THR A 211 -19.53 -8.79 6.58
CA THR A 211 -20.68 -8.20 5.89
C THR A 211 -20.46 -8.03 4.40
N GLY A 212 -19.22 -8.20 3.93
CA GLY A 212 -18.77 -7.89 2.58
C GLY A 212 -19.32 -8.82 1.49
N PRO A 213 -18.97 -8.50 0.21
CA PRO A 213 -19.51 -9.19 -0.95
C PRO A 213 -19.04 -10.64 -1.13
N TYR A 214 -18.00 -11.07 -0.42
CA TYR A 214 -17.48 -12.43 -0.54
C TYR A 214 -17.29 -13.10 0.82
N ILE A 215 -17.26 -14.44 0.78
CA ILE A 215 -16.89 -15.32 1.89
C ILE A 215 -15.65 -16.11 1.50
N VAL A 216 -14.72 -16.35 2.43
CA VAL A 216 -13.61 -17.28 2.22
C VAL A 216 -14.13 -18.70 2.38
N THR A 217 -13.97 -19.53 1.35
CA THR A 217 -14.42 -20.93 1.37
C THR A 217 -13.28 -21.90 1.64
N ALA A 218 -12.03 -21.51 1.33
CA ALA A 218 -10.85 -22.28 1.66
C ALA A 218 -9.61 -21.39 1.77
N TRP A 219 -8.72 -21.75 2.67
CA TRP A 219 -7.35 -21.25 2.76
C TRP A 219 -6.38 -22.42 2.91
N ASN A 220 -5.76 -22.80 1.83
CA ASN A 220 -4.72 -23.83 1.79
C ASN A 220 -3.36 -23.14 1.92
N ARG A 221 -2.84 -23.05 3.15
CA ARG A 221 -1.63 -22.28 3.48
C ARG A 221 -0.46 -22.59 2.56
N GLY A 222 0.17 -21.53 2.05
CA GLY A 222 1.27 -21.59 1.08
C GLY A 222 0.88 -22.07 -0.32
N SER A 223 -0.42 -22.18 -0.63
CA SER A 223 -0.90 -22.71 -1.90
C SER A 223 -2.02 -21.90 -2.53
N SER A 224 -3.15 -21.70 -1.82
CA SER A 224 -4.30 -21.03 -2.43
C SER A 224 -5.31 -20.49 -1.42
N LEU A 225 -6.05 -19.45 -1.85
CA LEU A 225 -7.29 -18.98 -1.22
C LEU A 225 -8.44 -19.11 -2.21
N SER A 226 -9.64 -19.42 -1.72
CA SER A 226 -10.86 -19.50 -2.52
C SER A 226 -11.95 -18.68 -1.89
N PHE A 227 -12.70 -17.96 -2.74
CA PHE A 227 -13.80 -17.11 -2.30
C PHE A 227 -15.05 -17.39 -3.14
N GLU A 228 -16.21 -17.25 -2.53
CA GLU A 228 -17.49 -17.26 -3.21
C GLU A 228 -18.29 -16.01 -2.85
N TYR A 229 -19.17 -15.59 -3.75
CA TYR A 229 -20.09 -14.47 -3.53
C TYR A 229 -20.98 -14.72 -2.30
N ASN A 230 -21.08 -13.73 -1.43
CA ASN A 230 -21.97 -13.72 -0.28
C ASN A 230 -23.41 -13.42 -0.72
N THR A 231 -24.25 -14.43 -0.79
CA THR A 231 -25.66 -14.28 -1.22
C THR A 231 -26.52 -13.42 -0.28
N ARG A 232 -26.00 -13.05 0.89
CA ARG A 232 -26.63 -12.11 1.83
C ARG A 232 -26.04 -10.71 1.76
N TYR A 233 -25.14 -10.46 0.80
CA TYR A 233 -24.55 -9.14 0.66
C TYR A 233 -25.61 -8.08 0.43
N TRP A 234 -25.51 -7.00 1.17
CA TRP A 234 -26.45 -5.88 1.17
C TRP A 234 -26.30 -4.90 -0.01
N GLY A 235 -25.16 -4.94 -0.70
CA GLY A 235 -24.86 -4.09 -1.85
C GLY A 235 -25.22 -4.73 -3.18
N GLU A 236 -24.68 -4.17 -4.27
CA GLU A 236 -24.90 -4.68 -5.62
C GLU A 236 -24.24 -6.05 -5.83
N GLU A 237 -24.93 -6.92 -6.54
CA GLU A 237 -24.44 -8.24 -6.89
C GLU A 237 -23.29 -8.12 -7.91
N PRO A 238 -22.04 -8.58 -7.58
CA PRO A 238 -20.92 -8.46 -8.49
C PRO A 238 -21.01 -9.43 -9.67
N SER A 239 -20.32 -9.12 -10.78
CA SER A 239 -20.25 -10.03 -11.93
C SER A 239 -19.37 -11.26 -11.64
N VAL A 240 -18.35 -11.11 -10.81
CA VAL A 240 -17.50 -12.21 -10.32
C VAL A 240 -18.22 -12.94 -9.19
N LYS A 241 -18.35 -14.26 -9.32
CA LYS A 241 -19.03 -15.10 -8.31
C LYS A 241 -18.07 -15.96 -7.52
N LYS A 242 -16.93 -16.29 -8.12
CA LYS A 242 -15.89 -17.12 -7.51
C LYS A 242 -14.53 -16.53 -7.80
N VAL A 243 -13.64 -16.64 -6.83
CA VAL A 243 -12.25 -16.21 -6.97
C VAL A 243 -11.35 -17.32 -6.46
N GLU A 244 -10.40 -17.73 -7.28
CA GLU A 244 -9.29 -18.58 -6.87
C GLU A 244 -7.99 -17.76 -6.93
N ILE A 245 -7.28 -17.68 -5.82
CA ILE A 245 -5.97 -17.03 -5.73
C ILE A 245 -4.93 -18.10 -5.44
N LYS A 246 -3.88 -18.18 -6.27
CA LYS A 246 -2.76 -19.10 -6.09
C LYS A 246 -1.56 -18.38 -5.51
N VAL A 247 -0.84 -19.02 -4.62
CA VAL A 247 0.46 -18.55 -4.14
C VAL A 247 1.53 -19.12 -5.08
N MET A 248 2.28 -18.23 -5.75
CA MET A 248 3.33 -18.65 -6.68
C MET A 248 4.34 -17.52 -6.90
N ASP A 249 5.58 -17.89 -7.23
CA ASP A 249 6.62 -16.91 -7.55
C ASP A 249 6.30 -16.09 -8.82
N ALA A 250 6.91 -14.91 -8.94
CA ALA A 250 6.66 -13.95 -10.01
C ALA A 250 6.89 -14.54 -11.43
N SER A 251 7.88 -15.41 -11.60
CA SER A 251 8.15 -16.06 -12.87
C SER A 251 7.02 -17.02 -13.26
N SER A 252 6.52 -17.79 -12.29
CA SER A 252 5.37 -18.68 -12.44
C SER A 252 4.09 -17.91 -12.74
N MET A 253 3.86 -16.76 -12.05
CA MET A 253 2.73 -15.86 -12.34
C MET A 253 2.76 -15.37 -13.79
N ASN A 254 3.92 -14.90 -14.25
CA ASN A 254 4.11 -14.44 -15.63
C ASN A 254 3.79 -15.53 -16.64
N MET A 255 4.29 -16.75 -16.42
CA MET A 255 4.03 -17.89 -17.32
C MET A 255 2.56 -18.32 -17.29
N ALA A 256 1.92 -18.36 -16.14
CA ALA A 256 0.52 -18.72 -15.97
C ALA A 256 -0.40 -17.71 -16.67
N PHE A 257 -0.12 -16.40 -16.53
CA PHE A 257 -0.87 -15.37 -17.24
C PHE A 257 -0.75 -15.51 -18.77
N GLN A 258 0.45 -15.71 -19.30
CA GLN A 258 0.65 -15.88 -20.76
C GLN A 258 -0.03 -17.13 -21.31
N LYS A 259 -0.25 -18.17 -20.49
CA LYS A 259 -1.04 -19.36 -20.85
C LYS A 259 -2.55 -19.14 -20.77
N GLY A 260 -3.00 -18.06 -20.13
CA GLY A 260 -4.41 -17.80 -19.84
C GLY A 260 -4.94 -18.53 -18.61
N ASP A 261 -4.06 -18.96 -17.71
CA ASP A 261 -4.40 -19.60 -16.43
C ASP A 261 -4.68 -18.56 -15.33
N LEU A 262 -4.33 -17.29 -15.54
CA LEU A 262 -4.64 -16.14 -14.69
C LEU A 262 -5.39 -15.08 -15.50
N ASP A 263 -6.34 -14.40 -14.86
CA ASP A 263 -7.18 -13.37 -15.45
C ASP A 263 -6.62 -11.95 -15.27
N ILE A 264 -5.87 -11.71 -14.21
CA ILE A 264 -5.18 -10.44 -13.94
C ILE A 264 -3.77 -10.77 -13.45
N LEU A 265 -2.79 -10.04 -13.98
CA LEU A 265 -1.38 -10.12 -13.59
C LEU A 265 -0.96 -8.80 -12.94
N ASP A 266 -0.43 -8.86 -11.73
CA ASP A 266 0.23 -7.74 -11.09
C ASP A 266 1.68 -7.63 -11.61
N CYS A 267 2.04 -6.48 -12.19
CA CYS A 267 3.38 -6.23 -12.70
C CYS A 267 4.38 -5.80 -11.61
N LEU A 268 3.92 -5.51 -10.39
CA LEU A 268 4.78 -5.01 -9.31
C LEU A 268 5.95 -5.95 -9.00
N PHE A 269 5.72 -7.24 -9.10
CA PHE A 269 6.70 -8.27 -8.76
C PHE A 269 7.53 -8.75 -9.96
N LEU A 270 7.26 -8.24 -11.17
CA LEU A 270 7.98 -8.64 -12.38
C LEU A 270 9.22 -7.76 -12.59
N ASP A 271 10.25 -8.35 -13.22
CA ASP A 271 11.38 -7.61 -13.74
C ASP A 271 10.93 -6.53 -14.74
N SER A 272 11.43 -5.29 -14.60
CA SER A 272 11.03 -4.16 -15.44
C SER A 272 11.28 -4.40 -16.92
N ALA A 273 12.35 -5.12 -17.29
CA ALA A 273 12.63 -5.47 -18.67
C ALA A 273 11.59 -6.46 -19.25
N ILE A 274 11.04 -7.36 -18.43
CA ILE A 274 9.92 -8.22 -18.81
C ILE A 274 8.66 -7.39 -19.00
N VAL A 275 8.37 -6.49 -18.08
CA VAL A 275 7.20 -5.59 -18.18
C VAL A 275 7.29 -4.76 -19.46
N ASP A 276 8.44 -4.17 -19.74
CA ASP A 276 8.64 -3.33 -20.92
C ASP A 276 8.55 -4.12 -22.23
N SER A 277 9.25 -5.24 -22.34
CA SER A 277 9.32 -5.99 -23.61
C SER A 277 8.05 -6.79 -23.90
N THR A 278 7.45 -7.41 -22.89
CA THR A 278 6.31 -8.32 -23.08
C THR A 278 4.97 -7.58 -23.02
N TYR A 279 4.85 -6.64 -22.08
CA TYR A 279 3.57 -6.03 -21.77
C TYR A 279 3.43 -4.62 -22.36
N LYS A 280 4.35 -3.70 -22.12
CA LYS A 280 4.23 -2.32 -22.65
C LYS A 280 4.43 -2.23 -24.14
N ASN A 281 5.45 -2.91 -24.66
CA ASN A 281 5.82 -2.86 -26.08
C ASN A 281 5.46 -4.15 -26.84
N GLY A 282 4.89 -5.15 -26.17
CA GLY A 282 4.57 -6.47 -26.70
C GLY A 282 3.10 -6.68 -27.05
N ALA A 283 2.69 -7.94 -27.04
CA ALA A 283 1.35 -8.38 -27.43
C ALA A 283 0.22 -7.89 -26.49
N TYR A 284 0.55 -7.46 -25.28
CA TYR A 284 -0.41 -7.08 -24.24
C TYR A 284 -0.53 -5.57 -24.01
N LYS A 285 0.07 -4.73 -24.86
CA LYS A 285 0.10 -3.27 -24.70
C LYS A 285 -1.27 -2.62 -24.49
N ASP A 286 -2.32 -3.18 -25.11
CA ASP A 286 -3.70 -2.68 -25.02
C ASP A 286 -4.47 -3.28 -23.82
N SER A 287 -3.81 -4.15 -23.04
CA SER A 287 -4.37 -4.83 -21.87
C SER A 287 -3.84 -4.27 -20.54
N LEU A 288 -2.98 -3.27 -20.61
CA LEU A 288 -2.43 -2.61 -19.41
C LEU A 288 -3.49 -1.75 -18.72
N VAL A 289 -3.51 -1.85 -17.41
CA VAL A 289 -4.33 -1.01 -16.53
C VAL A 289 -3.43 -0.47 -15.44
N SER A 290 -3.29 0.85 -15.34
CA SER A 290 -2.41 1.47 -14.36
C SER A 290 -3.15 2.48 -13.50
N VAL A 291 -2.69 2.63 -12.26
CA VAL A 291 -3.12 3.68 -11.34
C VAL A 291 -1.89 4.40 -10.78
N ASP A 292 -1.97 5.72 -10.64
CA ASP A 292 -0.96 6.46 -9.89
C ASP A 292 -1.08 6.06 -8.41
N ARG A 293 0.01 5.56 -7.82
CA ARG A 293 0.04 5.26 -6.38
C ARG A 293 0.15 6.58 -5.62
N LEU A 294 -0.67 6.75 -4.59
CA LEU A 294 -0.50 7.87 -3.68
C LEU A 294 0.63 7.57 -2.69
N GLY A 295 1.85 7.66 -3.18
CA GLY A 295 3.04 7.39 -2.39
C GLY A 295 4.25 8.11 -2.94
N THR A 296 5.13 8.56 -2.04
CA THR A 296 6.37 9.27 -2.39
C THR A 296 7.57 8.41 -2.02
N ASN A 297 8.42 8.16 -3.02
CA ASN A 297 9.76 7.65 -2.78
C ASN A 297 10.65 8.82 -2.36
N TYR A 298 11.46 8.62 -1.33
CA TYR A 298 12.31 9.66 -0.78
C TYR A 298 13.67 9.09 -0.35
N PHE A 299 14.67 9.95 -0.35
CA PHE A 299 15.97 9.66 0.26
C PHE A 299 16.07 10.45 1.57
N LEU A 300 16.02 9.73 2.68
CA LEU A 300 16.07 10.30 4.01
C LEU A 300 17.48 10.72 4.40
N LEU A 301 17.60 11.85 5.11
CA LEU A 301 18.82 12.45 5.61
C LEU A 301 18.69 12.73 7.11
N ASN A 302 19.32 11.92 7.95
CA ASN A 302 19.21 12.03 9.41
C ASN A 302 19.88 13.30 9.95
N GLU A 303 19.10 14.20 10.52
CA GLU A 303 19.58 15.50 11.01
C GLU A 303 20.50 15.45 12.25
N ASN A 304 20.57 14.31 12.95
CA ASN A 304 21.45 14.15 14.12
C ASN A 304 22.82 13.56 13.77
N ILE A 305 23.11 13.29 12.51
CA ILE A 305 24.35 12.64 12.09
C ILE A 305 25.20 13.58 11.24
N GLU A 306 26.40 13.93 11.73
CA GLU A 306 27.34 14.74 10.96
C GLU A 306 27.75 14.03 9.66
N PRO A 307 27.86 14.78 8.54
CA PRO A 307 27.66 16.23 8.43
C PRO A 307 26.24 16.64 8.01
N LEU A 308 25.24 15.74 8.09
CA LEU A 308 23.85 15.98 7.71
C LEU A 308 23.12 16.94 8.68
N THR A 309 23.73 17.30 9.82
CA THR A 309 23.25 18.34 10.74
C THR A 309 23.19 19.73 10.07
N ASP A 310 24.07 20.00 9.10
CA ASP A 310 24.06 21.27 8.35
C ASP A 310 23.06 21.21 7.19
N VAL A 311 22.07 22.10 7.21
CA VAL A 311 21.07 22.22 6.14
C VAL A 311 21.68 22.50 4.77
N LYS A 312 22.86 23.16 4.69
CA LYS A 312 23.53 23.38 3.40
C LYS A 312 24.04 22.07 2.81
N VAL A 313 24.51 21.15 3.64
CA VAL A 313 24.92 19.80 3.21
C VAL A 313 23.70 19.05 2.68
N ARG A 314 22.57 19.06 3.40
CA ARG A 314 21.33 18.40 2.94
C ARG A 314 20.82 18.99 1.62
N LYS A 315 20.84 20.32 1.49
CA LYS A 315 20.49 21.00 0.22
C LYS A 315 21.45 20.64 -0.92
N ALA A 316 22.74 20.53 -0.65
CA ALA A 316 23.70 20.08 -1.64
C ALA A 316 23.40 18.65 -2.12
N ILE A 317 23.02 17.76 -1.21
CA ILE A 317 22.59 16.40 -1.55
C ILE A 317 21.34 16.44 -2.43
N GLN A 318 20.31 17.24 -2.09
CA GLN A 318 19.11 17.41 -2.90
C GLN A 318 19.44 17.82 -4.35
N LEU A 319 20.34 18.80 -4.52
CA LEU A 319 20.73 19.32 -5.83
C LEU A 319 21.67 18.37 -6.62
N SER A 320 22.26 17.38 -5.97
CA SER A 320 23.20 16.46 -6.61
C SER A 320 22.53 15.31 -7.34
N ILE A 321 21.34 14.89 -6.91
CA ILE A 321 20.71 13.67 -7.37
C ILE A 321 19.95 13.89 -8.70
N ASP A 322 20.25 13.04 -9.68
CA ASP A 322 19.57 12.96 -10.96
C ASP A 322 18.37 12.03 -10.86
N ARG A 323 17.25 12.57 -10.35
CA ARG A 323 16.01 11.84 -10.10
C ARG A 323 15.36 11.34 -11.39
N ASP A 324 15.48 12.11 -12.49
CA ASP A 324 14.96 11.71 -13.78
C ASP A 324 15.71 10.48 -14.32
N SER A 325 17.03 10.48 -14.22
CA SER A 325 17.85 9.31 -14.60
C SER A 325 17.45 8.05 -13.81
N ILE A 326 17.16 8.17 -12.51
CA ILE A 326 16.67 7.05 -11.70
C ILE A 326 15.33 6.58 -12.23
N LEU A 327 14.35 7.48 -12.38
CA LEU A 327 13.01 7.14 -12.84
C LEU A 327 13.03 6.47 -14.22
N GLN A 328 13.84 6.96 -15.15
CA GLN A 328 13.93 6.42 -16.51
C GLN A 328 14.66 5.07 -16.54
N SER A 329 15.83 4.96 -15.89
CA SER A 329 16.68 3.78 -16.04
C SER A 329 16.29 2.62 -15.13
N VAL A 330 15.68 2.88 -13.99
CA VAL A 330 15.27 1.82 -13.04
C VAL A 330 13.81 1.43 -13.23
N TYR A 331 12.94 2.42 -13.49
CA TYR A 331 11.48 2.21 -13.52
C TYR A 331 10.87 2.41 -14.92
N GLY A 332 11.70 2.59 -15.96
CA GLY A 332 11.20 2.74 -17.34
C GLY A 332 10.31 3.97 -17.54
N GLY A 333 10.42 5.00 -16.69
CA GLY A 333 9.59 6.20 -16.73
C GLY A 333 8.17 6.01 -16.16
N ASP A 334 7.89 4.90 -15.48
CA ASP A 334 6.56 4.60 -14.92
C ASP A 334 6.30 5.33 -13.61
N GLY A 335 6.23 6.64 -13.68
CA GLY A 335 5.99 7.48 -12.51
C GLY A 335 6.06 8.96 -12.84
N LYS A 336 6.16 9.76 -11.79
CA LYS A 336 6.31 11.22 -11.87
C LYS A 336 7.38 11.66 -10.88
N LEU A 337 8.19 12.66 -11.24
CA LEU A 337 9.05 13.32 -10.26
C LEU A 337 8.18 14.07 -9.25
N GLU A 338 8.52 13.95 -7.99
CA GLU A 338 7.87 14.65 -6.89
C GLU A 338 8.87 15.62 -6.25
N ASP A 339 8.43 16.84 -5.96
CA ASP A 339 9.28 17.89 -5.36
C ASP A 339 8.88 18.18 -3.91
N GLY A 340 7.96 17.41 -3.35
CA GLY A 340 7.43 17.53 -2.01
C GLY A 340 7.20 16.20 -1.30
N ILE A 341 6.51 16.26 -0.20
CA ILE A 341 6.09 15.11 0.61
C ILE A 341 4.84 14.47 -0.01
N TYR A 342 3.92 15.29 -0.50
CA TYR A 342 2.63 14.84 -1.01
C TYR A 342 2.72 14.47 -2.50
N PRO A 343 2.39 13.21 -2.86
CA PRO A 343 2.36 12.81 -4.26
C PRO A 343 1.21 13.49 -5.00
N SER A 344 1.36 13.64 -6.32
CA SER A 344 0.26 14.15 -7.14
C SER A 344 -0.98 13.27 -7.01
N GLY A 345 -2.13 13.88 -6.68
CA GLY A 345 -3.38 13.17 -6.35
C GLY A 345 -3.71 13.13 -4.85
N CYS A 346 -2.75 13.41 -3.97
CA CYS A 346 -3.02 13.64 -2.55
C CYS A 346 -3.76 14.97 -2.35
N LEU A 347 -4.69 15.03 -1.38
CA LEU A 347 -5.41 16.28 -1.03
C LEU A 347 -4.47 17.41 -0.63
N GLY A 348 -3.34 17.10 -0.01
CA GLY A 348 -2.32 18.09 0.38
C GLY A 348 -1.40 18.56 -0.74
N TYR A 349 -1.50 17.97 -1.94
CA TYR A 349 -0.63 18.33 -3.07
C TYR A 349 -0.80 19.79 -3.50
N SER A 350 0.29 20.53 -3.52
CA SER A 350 0.31 21.93 -3.96
C SER A 350 1.18 22.10 -5.19
N GLN A 351 0.58 22.56 -6.29
CA GLN A 351 1.32 22.89 -7.52
C GLN A 351 2.37 23.99 -7.28
N ALA A 352 2.15 24.87 -6.30
CA ALA A 352 3.10 25.93 -5.96
C ALA A 352 4.42 25.39 -5.36
N ASN A 353 4.39 24.18 -4.82
CA ASN A 353 5.56 23.50 -4.26
C ASN A 353 6.31 22.63 -5.29
N GLN A 354 5.93 22.67 -6.56
CA GLN A 354 6.51 21.84 -7.60
C GLN A 354 7.44 22.62 -8.53
N GLY A 355 8.36 21.93 -9.19
CA GLY A 355 9.25 22.47 -10.21
C GLY A 355 10.48 23.24 -9.68
N TRP A 356 10.70 23.22 -8.36
CA TRP A 356 11.82 23.91 -7.73
C TRP A 356 13.09 23.04 -7.64
N LEU A 357 12.94 21.74 -7.42
CA LEU A 357 14.06 20.82 -7.21
C LEU A 357 14.65 20.36 -8.55
N LYS A 358 15.66 21.06 -9.00
CA LYS A 358 16.41 20.74 -10.22
C LYS A 358 17.84 20.39 -9.86
N ARG A 359 18.40 19.38 -10.51
CA ARG A 359 19.81 19.00 -10.35
C ARG A 359 20.72 20.18 -10.71
N ASP A 360 21.61 20.56 -9.79
CA ASP A 360 22.63 21.60 -9.98
C ASP A 360 23.89 21.25 -9.18
N THR A 361 24.82 20.55 -9.82
CA THR A 361 26.07 20.10 -9.18
C THR A 361 27.03 21.26 -8.89
N GLN A 362 26.88 22.41 -9.55
CA GLN A 362 27.72 23.58 -9.28
C GLN A 362 27.26 24.29 -8.01
N GLU A 363 25.97 24.51 -7.85
CA GLU A 363 25.42 25.06 -6.61
C GLU A 363 25.63 24.09 -5.43
N ALA A 364 25.47 22.76 -5.66
CA ALA A 364 25.77 21.75 -4.67
C ALA A 364 27.21 21.85 -4.13
N LYS A 365 28.22 21.94 -5.01
CA LYS A 365 29.61 22.12 -4.64
C LYS A 365 29.85 23.43 -3.89
N LYS A 366 29.18 24.51 -4.27
CA LYS A 366 29.27 25.79 -3.57
C LYS A 366 28.69 25.69 -2.15
N LEU A 367 27.55 25.06 -1.97
CA LEU A 367 26.95 24.85 -0.65
C LEU A 367 27.83 23.98 0.24
N LEU A 368 28.44 22.90 -0.30
CA LEU A 368 29.41 22.07 0.42
C LEU A 368 30.61 22.86 0.87
N LYS A 369 31.18 23.73 0.00
CA LYS A 369 32.28 24.62 0.37
C LYS A 369 31.89 25.61 1.47
N GLU A 370 30.70 26.22 1.38
CA GLU A 370 30.16 27.12 2.41
C GLU A 370 29.93 26.41 3.76
N ALA A 371 29.61 25.11 3.75
CA ALA A 371 29.48 24.26 4.92
C ALA A 371 30.85 23.73 5.45
N GLY A 372 31.98 24.04 4.77
CA GLY A 372 33.32 23.58 5.17
C GLY A 372 33.72 22.22 4.63
N TYR A 373 32.97 21.65 3.69
CA TYR A 373 33.19 20.32 3.10
C TYR A 373 33.68 20.41 1.64
N GLU A 374 34.47 21.40 1.28
CA GLU A 374 34.99 21.58 -0.09
C GLU A 374 35.84 20.40 -0.59
N ASN A 375 36.42 19.62 0.33
CA ASN A 375 37.22 18.42 0.02
C ASN A 375 36.38 17.13 0.05
N GLY A 376 35.05 17.25 0.22
CA GLY A 376 34.13 16.11 0.35
C GLY A 376 34.14 15.46 1.73
N PHE A 377 33.37 14.39 1.86
CA PHE A 377 33.24 13.57 3.05
C PHE A 377 32.69 12.18 2.73
N ASP A 378 32.81 11.26 3.69
CA ASP A 378 32.22 9.94 3.63
C ASP A 378 30.86 9.96 4.32
N MET A 379 29.81 9.33 3.72
CA MET A 379 28.53 9.06 4.36
C MET A 379 28.08 7.61 4.13
N GLU A 380 27.23 7.10 4.97
CA GLU A 380 26.62 5.77 4.80
C GLU A 380 25.23 5.91 4.17
N ILE A 381 24.93 5.06 3.18
CA ILE A 381 23.56 4.78 2.72
C ILE A 381 23.22 3.36 3.18
N SER A 382 22.27 3.26 4.10
CA SER A 382 21.84 1.99 4.67
C SER A 382 20.78 1.34 3.78
N VAL A 383 20.89 0.03 3.55
CA VAL A 383 19.95 -0.74 2.76
C VAL A 383 19.54 -2.02 3.48
N ASP A 384 18.26 -2.38 3.39
CA ASP A 384 17.76 -3.67 3.83
C ASP A 384 18.27 -4.76 2.87
N ALA A 385 18.83 -5.84 3.40
CA ALA A 385 19.33 -6.97 2.61
C ALA A 385 18.24 -7.64 1.76
N GLY A 386 16.98 -7.52 2.16
CA GLY A 386 15.81 -7.99 1.42
C GLY A 386 15.24 -6.96 0.44
N ALA A 387 15.85 -5.77 0.29
CA ALA A 387 15.34 -4.74 -0.60
C ALA A 387 15.32 -5.21 -2.06
N ALA A 388 14.26 -4.82 -2.79
CA ALA A 388 14.13 -5.11 -4.21
C ALA A 388 15.30 -4.54 -5.03
N ASP A 389 15.65 -5.20 -6.13
CA ASP A 389 16.74 -4.78 -7.03
C ASP A 389 16.57 -3.34 -7.51
N ALA A 390 15.35 -2.88 -7.74
CA ALA A 390 15.07 -1.50 -8.14
C ALA A 390 15.53 -0.47 -7.07
N ILE A 391 15.35 -0.77 -5.79
CA ILE A 391 15.85 0.08 -4.70
C ILE A 391 17.39 0.08 -4.70
N ASN A 392 18.01 -1.11 -4.81
CA ASN A 392 19.46 -1.25 -4.88
C ASN A 392 20.05 -0.48 -6.07
N ASN A 393 19.44 -0.58 -7.25
CA ASN A 393 19.86 0.15 -8.45
C ASN A 393 19.70 1.67 -8.29
N SER A 394 18.62 2.13 -7.67
CA SER A 394 18.41 3.55 -7.36
C SER A 394 19.51 4.09 -6.42
N ILE A 395 19.86 3.34 -5.37
CA ILE A 395 20.93 3.70 -4.43
C ILE A 395 22.28 3.78 -5.12
N GLN A 396 22.60 2.88 -6.07
CA GLN A 396 23.85 2.95 -6.84
C GLN A 396 23.94 4.25 -7.66
N ILE A 397 22.86 4.65 -8.33
CA ILE A 397 22.81 5.91 -9.09
C ILE A 397 22.96 7.10 -8.14
N ILE A 398 22.29 7.11 -6.99
CA ILE A 398 22.45 8.14 -5.97
C ILE A 398 23.91 8.24 -5.53
N ALA A 399 24.57 7.13 -5.22
CA ALA A 399 25.97 7.11 -4.79
C ALA A 399 26.91 7.68 -5.85
N GLU A 400 26.72 7.35 -7.13
CA GLU A 400 27.52 7.93 -8.21
C GLU A 400 27.26 9.43 -8.39
N ASN A 401 26.00 9.89 -8.25
CA ASN A 401 25.70 11.33 -8.30
C ASN A 401 26.34 12.10 -7.14
N LEU A 402 26.33 11.56 -5.94
CA LEU A 402 26.97 12.15 -4.76
C LEU A 402 28.48 12.27 -4.93
N LYS A 403 29.11 11.27 -5.54
CA LYS A 403 30.54 11.25 -5.84
C LYS A 403 30.96 12.40 -6.78
N GLU A 404 30.10 12.82 -7.73
CA GLU A 404 30.39 13.94 -8.62
C GLU A 404 30.60 15.27 -7.88
N VAL A 405 30.02 15.40 -6.68
CA VAL A 405 30.17 16.61 -5.84
C VAL A 405 31.12 16.40 -4.68
N GLY A 406 31.82 15.26 -4.61
CA GLY A 406 32.84 14.96 -3.62
C GLY A 406 32.30 14.20 -2.38
N ILE A 407 31.07 13.76 -2.38
CA ILE A 407 30.50 12.94 -1.30
C ILE A 407 30.72 11.47 -1.64
N ASN A 408 31.46 10.74 -0.81
CA ASN A 408 31.69 9.31 -0.98
C ASN A 408 30.62 8.52 -0.19
N ALA A 409 29.63 7.99 -0.89
CA ALA A 409 28.55 7.22 -0.29
C ALA A 409 28.95 5.74 -0.14
N ASN A 410 29.05 5.26 1.09
CA ASN A 410 29.32 3.88 1.45
C ASN A 410 27.99 3.13 1.64
N ILE A 411 27.64 2.25 0.71
CA ILE A 411 26.41 1.46 0.78
C ILE A 411 26.63 0.31 1.77
N LYS A 412 25.78 0.22 2.80
CA LYS A 412 25.87 -0.80 3.84
C LYS A 412 24.58 -1.56 4.00
N SER A 413 24.64 -2.87 3.79
CA SER A 413 23.49 -3.76 3.91
C SER A 413 23.35 -4.28 5.33
N TYR A 414 22.11 -4.33 5.81
CA TYR A 414 21.72 -4.87 7.11
C TYR A 414 20.63 -5.94 6.91
N ASP A 415 20.59 -6.95 7.76
CA ASP A 415 19.41 -7.81 7.82
C ASP A 415 18.16 -7.00 8.25
N HIS A 416 16.99 -7.49 7.87
CA HIS A 416 15.73 -6.74 8.04
C HIS A 416 15.47 -6.31 9.49
N ALA A 417 15.72 -7.18 10.46
CA ALA A 417 15.47 -6.89 11.87
C ALA A 417 16.43 -5.80 12.38
N SER A 418 17.72 -5.89 12.03
CA SER A 418 18.72 -4.86 12.36
C SER A 418 18.44 -3.54 11.67
N TRP A 419 17.97 -3.58 10.41
CA TRP A 419 17.58 -2.39 9.66
C TRP A 419 16.42 -1.67 10.35
N LEU A 420 15.37 -2.41 10.75
CA LEU A 420 14.22 -1.85 11.47
C LEU A 420 14.62 -1.28 12.84
N ASP A 421 15.48 -1.97 13.60
CA ASP A 421 15.94 -1.49 14.91
C ASP A 421 16.70 -0.17 14.78
N LEU A 422 17.63 -0.08 13.83
CA LEU A 422 18.39 1.16 13.58
C LEU A 422 17.46 2.30 13.15
N ARG A 423 16.52 2.05 12.24
CA ARG A 423 15.56 3.05 11.81
C ARG A 423 14.70 3.53 12.98
N ASN A 424 14.08 2.61 13.70
CA ASN A 424 13.12 2.92 14.77
C ASN A 424 13.79 3.58 16.00
N SER A 425 15.09 3.36 16.18
CA SER A 425 15.87 4.00 17.26
C SER A 425 16.53 5.33 16.84
N GLY A 426 16.24 5.87 15.65
CA GLY A 426 16.78 7.14 15.17
C GLY A 426 18.27 7.11 14.80
N LYS A 427 18.84 5.93 14.58
CA LYS A 427 20.29 5.77 14.36
C LYS A 427 20.71 5.56 12.92
N MET A 428 19.76 5.43 12.00
CA MET A 428 20.07 5.20 10.60
C MET A 428 20.49 6.50 9.91
N PRO A 429 21.66 6.55 9.25
CA PRO A 429 22.20 7.82 8.69
C PRO A 429 21.41 8.33 7.49
N SER A 430 21.20 7.47 6.51
CA SER A 430 20.41 7.77 5.31
C SER A 430 19.95 6.48 4.65
N PHE A 431 18.83 6.52 3.96
CA PHE A 431 18.28 5.38 3.22
C PHE A 431 17.22 5.83 2.22
N VAL A 432 16.98 5.02 1.20
CA VAL A 432 15.85 5.20 0.27
C VAL A 432 14.66 4.41 0.78
N ALA A 433 13.50 5.04 0.83
CA ALA A 433 12.25 4.40 1.21
C ALA A 433 11.06 4.96 0.43
N LEU A 434 9.91 4.32 0.62
CA LEU A 434 8.63 4.69 0.07
C LEU A 434 7.63 4.80 1.22
N TRP A 435 6.82 5.85 1.20
CA TRP A 435 5.58 5.90 1.97
C TRP A 435 4.40 5.91 1.02
N ILE A 436 3.43 5.05 1.26
CA ILE A 436 2.17 5.00 0.52
C ILE A 436 1.08 5.41 1.50
N LEU A 437 0.20 6.30 1.07
CA LEU A 437 -0.91 6.76 1.90
C LEU A 437 -1.92 5.64 2.14
N ASP A 438 -2.29 5.41 3.39
CA ASP A 438 -3.38 4.49 3.77
C ASP A 438 -4.73 5.10 3.43
N PHE A 439 -4.85 6.42 3.52
CA PHE A 439 -6.03 7.21 3.14
C PHE A 439 -5.58 8.54 2.53
N ASN A 440 -6.39 9.08 1.62
CA ASN A 440 -6.04 10.31 0.89
C ASN A 440 -6.22 11.56 1.76
N ASP A 441 -5.30 11.74 2.69
CA ASP A 441 -5.19 12.94 3.51
C ASP A 441 -3.70 13.25 3.79
N PRO A 442 -3.26 14.52 3.74
CA PRO A 442 -1.87 14.89 4.00
C PRO A 442 -1.39 14.52 5.41
N ASP A 443 -2.30 14.43 6.38
CA ASP A 443 -1.98 14.02 7.75
C ASP A 443 -1.33 12.63 7.80
N ASN A 444 -1.78 11.70 6.96
CA ASN A 444 -1.27 10.31 6.96
C ASN A 444 0.25 10.21 6.78
N ILE A 445 0.85 11.10 6.03
CA ILE A 445 2.30 11.10 5.84
C ILE A 445 2.99 12.11 6.76
N ILE A 446 2.55 13.38 6.78
CA ILE A 446 3.32 14.41 7.49
C ILE A 446 3.30 14.23 9.01
N TYR A 447 2.15 13.85 9.58
CA TYR A 447 2.05 13.58 11.02
C TYR A 447 2.85 12.34 11.42
N THR A 448 2.81 11.29 10.61
CA THR A 448 3.58 10.05 10.85
C THR A 448 5.09 10.29 10.96
N PHE A 449 5.61 11.28 10.23
CA PHE A 449 7.04 11.59 10.24
C PHE A 449 7.39 12.75 11.18
N PHE A 450 6.53 13.77 11.27
CA PHE A 450 6.85 15.05 11.91
C PHE A 450 5.82 15.50 12.94
N GLY A 451 4.86 14.66 13.34
CA GLY A 451 3.79 15.01 14.29
C GLY A 451 4.22 15.09 15.74
N SER A 452 5.35 14.47 16.10
CA SER A 452 5.96 14.53 17.44
C SER A 452 7.46 14.29 17.34
N VAL A 453 8.20 14.57 18.41
CA VAL A 453 9.64 14.23 18.49
C VAL A 453 9.84 12.73 18.34
N ASP A 454 9.01 11.91 18.98
CA ASP A 454 9.11 10.45 18.91
C ASP A 454 8.86 9.95 17.48
N ASN A 455 7.95 10.56 16.73
CA ASN A 455 7.72 10.24 15.32
C ASN A 455 8.98 10.48 14.49
N THR A 456 9.64 11.64 14.63
CA THR A 456 10.87 11.94 13.88
C THR A 456 12.00 10.98 14.22
N VAL A 457 12.12 10.57 15.47
CA VAL A 457 13.13 9.58 15.93
C VAL A 457 12.80 8.21 15.36
N SER A 458 11.56 7.74 15.45
CA SER A 458 11.16 6.41 14.97
C SER A 458 11.26 6.23 13.46
N ARG A 459 11.43 7.32 12.72
CA ARG A 459 11.66 7.33 11.26
C ARG A 459 13.10 7.66 10.88
N SER A 460 13.96 7.94 11.87
CA SER A 460 15.36 8.40 11.70
C SER A 460 15.51 9.76 11.00
N ASP A 461 14.45 10.56 10.93
CA ASP A 461 14.58 11.97 10.50
C ASP A 461 15.32 12.78 11.56
N ASN A 462 14.99 12.56 12.84
CA ASN A 462 15.49 13.31 13.98
C ASN A 462 15.37 14.84 13.81
N TYR A 463 14.27 15.27 13.19
CA TYR A 463 14.01 16.68 12.90
C TYR A 463 13.96 17.51 14.19
N GLY A 464 14.79 18.56 14.25
CA GLY A 464 15.03 19.29 15.49
C GLY A 464 14.15 20.54 15.73
N ASP A 465 13.41 21.04 14.73
CA ASP A 465 12.56 22.23 14.88
C ASP A 465 11.23 21.90 15.56
N THR A 466 11.22 21.99 16.89
CA THR A 466 10.04 21.69 17.71
C THR A 466 8.86 22.63 17.44
N ALA A 467 9.09 23.84 16.92
CA ALA A 467 8.01 24.76 16.55
C ALA A 467 7.29 24.26 15.28
N THR A 468 8.02 23.74 14.32
CA THR A 468 7.42 23.13 13.12
C THR A 468 6.73 21.80 13.47
N ILE A 469 7.29 20.98 14.35
CA ILE A 469 6.63 19.76 14.87
C ILE A 469 5.27 20.11 15.51
N ALA A 470 5.23 21.13 16.36
CA ALA A 470 3.98 21.57 16.97
C ALA A 470 2.96 22.05 15.92
N ARG A 471 3.39 22.76 14.86
CA ARG A 471 2.51 23.16 13.76
C ARG A 471 1.96 21.96 13.00
N VAL A 472 2.75 20.91 12.79
CA VAL A 472 2.28 19.66 12.17
C VAL A 472 1.19 19.01 13.03
N ALA A 473 1.42 18.93 14.35
CA ALA A 473 0.43 18.41 15.30
C ALA A 473 -0.86 19.26 15.36
N ASP A 474 -0.77 20.56 15.18
CA ASP A 474 -1.93 21.47 15.20
C ASP A 474 -2.66 21.51 13.85
N ALA A 475 -1.98 21.26 12.73
CA ALA A 475 -2.59 21.29 11.39
C ALA A 475 -3.75 20.30 11.25
N ARG A 476 -3.67 19.12 11.88
CA ARG A 476 -4.73 18.10 11.87
C ARG A 476 -6.03 18.55 12.55
N LYS A 477 -5.93 19.54 13.45
CA LYS A 477 -7.06 20.10 14.23
C LYS A 477 -7.84 21.17 13.47
N ILE A 478 -7.31 21.68 12.35
CA ILE A 478 -7.95 22.71 11.53
C ILE A 478 -9.18 22.10 10.85
N VAL A 479 -10.36 22.57 11.22
CA VAL A 479 -11.64 22.07 10.70
C VAL A 479 -11.93 22.57 9.28
N ASN A 480 -11.56 23.83 8.98
CA ASN A 480 -11.74 24.38 7.64
C ASN A 480 -10.75 23.73 6.66
N THR A 481 -11.27 23.05 5.62
CA THR A 481 -10.45 22.29 4.68
C THR A 481 -9.47 23.17 3.91
N ASP A 482 -9.88 24.35 3.43
CA ASP A 482 -9.00 25.21 2.62
C ASP A 482 -7.84 25.76 3.46
N GLU A 483 -8.13 26.20 4.70
CA GLU A 483 -7.12 26.65 5.66
C GLU A 483 -6.15 25.50 6.00
N ARG A 484 -6.69 24.30 6.24
CA ARG A 484 -5.89 23.11 6.52
C ARG A 484 -4.97 22.73 5.38
N MET A 485 -5.46 22.71 4.14
CA MET A 485 -4.62 22.41 2.96
C MET A 485 -3.55 23.49 2.74
N ALA A 486 -3.86 24.75 2.99
CA ALA A 486 -2.88 25.82 2.92
C ALA A 486 -1.76 25.67 3.96
N GLU A 487 -2.10 25.28 5.19
CA GLU A 487 -1.12 25.00 6.23
C GLU A 487 -0.23 23.80 5.90
N TYR A 488 -0.80 22.70 5.41
CA TYR A 488 -0.02 21.54 4.96
C TYR A 488 0.92 21.87 3.81
N ALA A 489 0.49 22.69 2.85
CA ALA A 489 1.37 23.16 1.77
C ALA A 489 2.52 24.03 2.30
N ALA A 490 2.26 24.89 3.29
CA ALA A 490 3.30 25.71 3.93
C ALA A 490 4.28 24.83 4.75
N LEU A 491 3.79 23.82 5.46
CA LEU A 491 4.60 22.85 6.19
C LEU A 491 5.47 22.00 5.27
N GLU A 492 4.92 21.50 4.16
CA GLU A 492 5.70 20.79 3.14
C GLU A 492 6.87 21.64 2.63
N LYS A 493 6.60 22.90 2.26
CA LYS A 493 7.64 23.83 1.82
C LYS A 493 8.72 24.03 2.88
N LYS A 494 8.32 24.25 4.13
CA LYS A 494 9.26 24.42 5.25
C LYS A 494 10.16 23.21 5.41
N LEU A 495 9.57 22.01 5.48
CA LEU A 495 10.31 20.78 5.70
C LEU A 495 11.25 20.44 4.54
N VAL A 496 10.76 20.49 3.30
CA VAL A 496 11.54 19.98 2.15
C VAL A 496 12.41 21.05 1.50
N GLN A 497 11.87 22.28 1.30
CA GLN A 497 12.63 23.32 0.60
C GLN A 497 13.54 24.11 1.56
N ASP A 498 13.01 24.47 2.75
CA ASP A 498 13.75 25.33 3.66
C ASP A 498 14.73 24.50 4.52
N ASP A 499 14.30 23.36 5.06
CA ASP A 499 15.08 22.53 5.99
C ASP A 499 15.72 21.30 5.34
N ALA A 500 15.27 20.92 4.15
CA ALA A 500 15.84 19.81 3.37
C ALA A 500 15.87 18.47 4.14
N VAL A 501 14.77 18.14 4.84
CA VAL A 501 14.68 16.89 5.64
C VAL A 501 14.80 15.64 4.77
N TRP A 502 14.30 15.70 3.52
CA TRP A 502 14.34 14.64 2.52
C TRP A 502 14.85 15.13 1.18
N VAL A 503 15.30 14.19 0.35
CA VAL A 503 15.27 14.36 -1.09
C VAL A 503 14.01 13.67 -1.61
N PRO A 504 12.94 14.41 -1.96
CA PRO A 504 11.82 13.80 -2.64
C PRO A 504 12.27 13.28 -4.00
N LEU A 505 11.89 12.06 -4.36
CA LEU A 505 12.38 11.42 -5.57
C LEU A 505 11.26 11.37 -6.64
N TYR A 506 10.33 10.46 -6.48
CA TYR A 506 9.25 10.20 -7.45
C TYR A 506 8.09 9.46 -6.80
N SER A 507 6.92 9.55 -7.42
CA SER A 507 5.81 8.61 -7.25
C SER A 507 5.78 7.61 -8.40
N LEU A 508 5.39 6.36 -8.14
CA LEU A 508 5.31 5.30 -9.13
C LEU A 508 3.87 4.97 -9.47
N LYS A 509 3.66 4.39 -10.64
CA LYS A 509 2.40 3.74 -10.99
C LYS A 509 2.38 2.31 -10.49
N HIS A 510 1.18 1.83 -10.17
CA HIS A 510 0.91 0.42 -10.04
C HIS A 510 0.24 -0.06 -11.33
N THR A 511 0.86 -1.01 -11.99
CA THR A 511 0.45 -1.49 -13.32
C THR A 511 0.07 -2.96 -13.24
N TYR A 512 -1.07 -3.27 -13.85
CA TYR A 512 -1.60 -4.62 -14.03
C TYR A 512 -1.79 -4.92 -15.51
N VAL A 513 -1.89 -6.19 -15.84
CA VAL A 513 -2.30 -6.65 -17.16
C VAL A 513 -3.60 -7.44 -17.01
N LYS A 514 -4.64 -7.06 -17.75
CA LYS A 514 -5.90 -7.81 -17.77
C LYS A 514 -5.91 -8.86 -18.89
N GLY A 515 -6.39 -10.04 -18.57
CA GLY A 515 -6.64 -11.11 -19.53
C GLY A 515 -7.86 -10.85 -20.41
N SER A 516 -8.01 -11.63 -21.47
CA SER A 516 -9.08 -11.44 -22.47
C SER A 516 -10.51 -11.63 -21.92
N ARG A 517 -10.67 -12.29 -20.79
CA ARG A 517 -11.97 -12.48 -20.11
C ARG A 517 -12.40 -11.28 -19.28
N VAL A 518 -11.45 -10.42 -18.90
CA VAL A 518 -11.71 -9.23 -18.07
C VAL A 518 -12.10 -8.06 -18.97
N LYS A 519 -13.34 -7.65 -18.87
CA LYS A 519 -13.89 -6.49 -19.58
C LYS A 519 -13.39 -5.20 -18.97
N ASN A 520 -13.56 -5.06 -17.65
CA ASN A 520 -13.17 -3.89 -16.89
C ASN A 520 -12.56 -4.29 -15.55
N PHE A 521 -11.63 -3.46 -15.07
CA PHE A 521 -10.96 -3.62 -13.79
C PHE A 521 -10.36 -2.28 -13.38
N THR A 522 -10.56 -1.86 -12.16
CA THR A 522 -9.99 -0.63 -11.63
C THR A 522 -9.08 -0.96 -10.45
N PRO A 523 -7.76 -0.78 -10.58
CA PRO A 523 -6.83 -0.96 -9.47
C PRO A 523 -7.09 0.03 -8.35
N HIS A 524 -6.83 -0.38 -7.11
CA HIS A 524 -6.91 0.52 -5.97
C HIS A 524 -5.72 1.48 -5.94
N TRP A 525 -5.98 2.75 -5.64
CA TRP A 525 -4.97 3.81 -5.61
C TRP A 525 -4.10 3.81 -4.35
N ALA A 526 -4.63 3.32 -3.23
CA ALA A 526 -3.93 3.36 -1.93
C ALA A 526 -2.71 2.42 -1.85
N GLY A 527 -2.34 1.78 -2.95
CA GLY A 527 -1.14 0.94 -2.98
C GLY A 527 -1.21 -0.32 -2.11
N TRP A 528 -2.34 -0.60 -1.49
CA TRP A 528 -2.67 -1.94 -1.07
C TRP A 528 -2.73 -2.75 -2.36
N SER A 529 -1.74 -3.57 -2.63
CA SER A 529 -1.61 -4.33 -3.89
C SER A 529 -2.77 -5.29 -4.14
N ASP A 530 -3.95 -4.98 -3.60
CA ASP A 530 -5.10 -5.83 -3.50
C ASP A 530 -6.22 -5.39 -4.44
N ILE A 531 -6.99 -6.37 -4.87
CA ILE A 531 -8.05 -6.22 -5.86
C ILE A 531 -9.40 -6.31 -5.15
N TYR A 532 -10.27 -5.32 -5.35
CA TYR A 532 -11.68 -5.47 -5.08
C TYR A 532 -12.30 -6.36 -6.16
N PHE A 533 -12.67 -7.60 -5.80
CA PHE A 533 -13.23 -8.56 -6.76
C PHE A 533 -14.56 -8.08 -7.32
N SER A 534 -15.35 -7.34 -6.52
CA SER A 534 -16.61 -6.72 -6.94
C SER A 534 -16.43 -5.65 -8.03
N GLY A 535 -15.23 -5.06 -8.13
CA GLY A 535 -14.87 -4.10 -9.17
C GLY A 535 -14.40 -4.71 -10.49
N VAL A 536 -14.34 -6.04 -10.59
CA VAL A 536 -13.96 -6.74 -11.82
C VAL A 536 -15.21 -7.10 -12.62
N GLU A 537 -15.25 -6.64 -13.88
CA GLU A 537 -16.30 -7.01 -14.83
C GLU A 537 -15.77 -8.03 -15.84
N LEU A 538 -16.55 -9.08 -16.08
CA LEU A 538 -16.26 -10.11 -17.09
C LEU A 538 -17.11 -9.87 -18.34
N PHE A 539 -16.61 -10.37 -19.51
CA PHE A 539 -17.37 -10.38 -20.75
C PHE A 539 -18.50 -11.41 -20.73
#